data_257f4cd85538936df47178921775795d
#
_entry.id   257f4cd85538936df47178921775795d
#
_cell.length_a   1.000
_cell.length_b   1.000
_cell.length_c   1.000
_cell.angle_alpha   90.00
_cell.angle_beta   90.00
_cell.angle_gamma   90.00
#
_symmetry.space_group_name_H-M   'P 1'
#
loop_
_entity.id
_entity.type
_entity.pdbx_description
1 polymer ?
#
loop_
_entity_poly.entity_id
_entity_poly.type
_entity_poly.pdbx_seq_one_letter_code
_entity_poly.pdbx_strand_id
1 'polypeptide(L)'
;MSMKKFKFFVLFTFIILHCKCGIYSFTGASIPPGVTTFQVNFFENLAGNRPGSIIEPGLDNDFTNALQDIIMNQTNLNLVSKEGQLIYEGEITEYSVTPMSATAENTAAQNRLRMAVAFRFFNAKKEEDNFERTYSFFYDFPAELQVYDVIDSAHKEIFDRITQDIFNDTLAKW
;
A
#
# COMPACT_ATOMS: atom_id res chain seq x y z
N MET A 1 -53.68 10.77 -29.89
CA MET A 1 -52.85 10.80 -28.69
C MET A 1 -52.55 12.27 -28.39
N SER A 2 -52.92 12.79 -27.20
CA SER A 2 -52.84 14.24 -26.93
C SER A 2 -51.36 14.69 -26.95
N MET A 3 -51.06 15.79 -27.65
CA MET A 3 -49.76 16.43 -27.76
C MET A 3 -49.04 16.61 -26.38
N LYS A 4 -49.83 16.79 -25.32
CA LYS A 4 -49.32 16.91 -23.95
C LYS A 4 -48.72 15.57 -23.44
N LYS A 5 -49.33 14.42 -23.77
CA LYS A 5 -48.82 13.10 -23.39
C LYS A 5 -47.54 12.73 -24.16
N PHE A 6 -47.46 13.16 -25.43
CA PHE A 6 -46.27 12.94 -26.24
C PHE A 6 -45.06 13.76 -25.73
N LYS A 7 -45.27 15.05 -25.39
CA LYS A 7 -44.22 15.89 -24.78
C LYS A 7 -43.72 15.34 -23.42
N PHE A 8 -44.63 14.83 -22.60
CA PHE A 8 -44.28 14.22 -21.32
C PHE A 8 -43.47 12.92 -21.50
N PHE A 9 -43.81 12.11 -22.49
CA PHE A 9 -43.08 10.89 -22.82
C PHE A 9 -41.64 11.19 -23.32
N VAL A 10 -41.49 12.18 -24.20
CA VAL A 10 -40.17 12.61 -24.70
C VAL A 10 -39.29 13.17 -23.58
N LEU A 11 -39.87 13.98 -22.67
CA LEU A 11 -39.16 14.53 -21.53
C LEU A 11 -38.72 13.44 -20.55
N PHE A 12 -39.56 12.43 -20.30
CA PHE A 12 -39.26 11.30 -19.43
C PHE A 12 -38.16 10.40 -20.01
N THR A 13 -38.16 10.16 -21.33
CA THR A 13 -37.12 9.40 -22.03
C THR A 13 -35.78 10.14 -22.01
N PHE A 14 -35.79 11.47 -22.10
CA PHE A 14 -34.58 12.29 -22.05
C PHE A 14 -33.91 12.28 -20.65
N ILE A 15 -34.70 12.22 -19.58
CA ILE A 15 -34.18 12.12 -18.20
C ILE A 15 -33.51 10.77 -17.93
N ILE A 16 -34.02 9.68 -18.50
CA ILE A 16 -33.46 8.32 -18.33
C ILE A 16 -32.09 8.18 -19.03
N LEU A 17 -31.86 8.91 -20.12
CA LEU A 17 -30.62 8.86 -20.90
C LEU A 17 -29.41 9.53 -20.17
N HIS A 18 -29.68 10.36 -19.15
CA HIS A 18 -28.63 11.05 -18.40
C HIS A 18 -28.18 10.32 -17.12
N CYS A 19 -28.83 9.22 -16.73
CA CYS A 19 -28.38 8.38 -15.59
C CYS A 19 -27.22 7.46 -15.96
N LYS A 20 -26.17 7.99 -16.61
CA LYS A 20 -24.86 7.37 -16.60
C LYS A 20 -24.15 7.80 -15.33
N CYS A 21 -24.61 7.30 -14.19
CA CYS A 21 -23.82 7.32 -12.97
C CYS A 21 -22.61 6.42 -13.21
N GLY A 22 -21.49 6.99 -13.65
CA GLY A 22 -20.21 6.32 -13.59
C GLY A 22 -20.00 5.87 -12.15
N ILE A 23 -19.62 4.62 -11.93
CA ILE A 23 -19.25 4.10 -10.64
C ILE A 23 -17.99 4.86 -10.20
N TYR A 24 -18.17 5.98 -9.51
CA TYR A 24 -17.08 6.65 -8.80
C TYR A 24 -16.75 5.76 -7.60
N SER A 25 -15.65 5.02 -7.69
CA SER A 25 -15.07 4.37 -6.53
C SER A 25 -14.59 5.46 -5.58
N PHE A 26 -15.16 5.52 -4.38
CA PHE A 26 -14.82 6.50 -3.33
C PHE A 26 -13.45 6.21 -2.68
N THR A 27 -12.74 5.18 -3.14
CA THR A 27 -11.47 4.68 -2.55
C THR A 27 -10.23 5.41 -3.06
N GLY A 28 -10.35 6.38 -3.97
CA GLY A 28 -9.20 7.10 -4.52
C GLY A 28 -8.30 6.27 -5.44
N ALA A 29 -8.57 4.97 -5.62
CA ALA A 29 -7.80 4.11 -6.49
C ALA A 29 -8.09 4.40 -7.97
N SER A 30 -7.03 4.59 -8.77
CA SER A 30 -7.08 4.74 -10.22
C SER A 30 -6.57 3.45 -10.88
N ILE A 31 -7.46 2.45 -10.98
CA ILE A 31 -7.13 1.16 -11.58
C ILE A 31 -7.06 1.32 -13.10
N PRO A 32 -5.95 0.87 -13.77
CA PRO A 32 -5.85 0.94 -15.22
C PRO A 32 -6.99 0.15 -15.91
N PRO A 33 -7.54 0.64 -17.02
CA PRO A 33 -8.62 -0.04 -17.72
C PRO A 33 -8.28 -1.48 -18.12
N GLY A 34 -9.15 -2.42 -17.78
CA GLY A 34 -9.00 -3.85 -18.10
C GLY A 34 -8.10 -4.62 -17.13
N VAL A 35 -7.66 -4.01 -16.04
CA VAL A 35 -6.98 -4.68 -14.93
C VAL A 35 -8.01 -5.17 -13.93
N THR A 36 -7.96 -6.46 -13.60
CA THR A 36 -8.89 -7.12 -12.67
C THR A 36 -8.20 -7.99 -11.63
N THR A 37 -6.89 -8.27 -11.81
CA THR A 37 -6.12 -9.14 -10.93
C THR A 37 -4.80 -8.52 -10.52
N PHE A 38 -4.36 -8.87 -9.32
CA PHE A 38 -3.03 -8.54 -8.83
C PHE A 38 -2.38 -9.76 -8.15
N GLN A 39 -1.07 -9.75 -8.11
CA GLN A 39 -0.23 -10.76 -7.48
C GLN A 39 0.78 -10.05 -6.57
N VAL A 40 0.93 -10.53 -5.36
CA VAL A 40 2.00 -10.10 -4.45
C VAL A 40 2.92 -11.29 -4.23
N ASN A 41 4.14 -11.18 -4.72
CA ASN A 41 5.18 -12.16 -4.46
C ASN A 41 5.66 -12.02 -3.01
N PHE A 42 6.17 -13.11 -2.46
CA PHE A 42 6.69 -13.13 -1.10
C PHE A 42 7.89 -12.17 -0.96
N PHE A 43 7.87 -11.29 0.05
CA PHE A 43 8.93 -10.34 0.34
C PHE A 43 9.95 -10.98 1.28
N GLU A 44 11.05 -11.49 0.73
CA GLU A 44 12.10 -12.12 1.53
C GLU A 44 12.76 -11.12 2.47
N ASN A 45 13.02 -11.53 3.72
CA ASN A 45 13.74 -10.71 4.69
C ASN A 45 15.25 -10.86 4.55
N LEU A 46 15.91 -9.91 3.92
CA LEU A 46 17.36 -9.83 3.72
C LEU A 46 18.05 -8.83 4.67
N ALA A 47 17.35 -8.32 5.67
CA ALA A 47 17.86 -7.26 6.56
C ALA A 47 18.95 -7.73 7.54
N GLY A 48 19.11 -9.03 7.77
CA GLY A 48 19.87 -9.61 8.88
C GLY A 48 21.37 -9.32 8.94
N ASN A 49 21.98 -8.72 7.90
CA ASN A 49 23.42 -8.57 7.78
C ASN A 49 23.95 -7.14 8.01
N ARG A 50 23.15 -6.25 8.62
CA ARG A 50 23.56 -4.86 8.86
C ARG A 50 23.81 -4.59 10.34
N PRO A 51 24.70 -3.65 10.69
CA PRO A 51 24.85 -3.20 12.08
C PRO A 51 23.52 -2.70 12.65
N GLY A 52 23.17 -3.14 13.86
CA GLY A 52 21.88 -2.81 14.50
C GLY A 52 20.69 -3.62 14.00
N SER A 53 20.89 -4.55 13.05
CA SER A 53 19.82 -5.45 12.61
C SER A 53 19.31 -6.29 13.78
N ILE A 54 18.00 -6.46 13.81
CA ILE A 54 17.33 -7.37 14.74
C ILE A 54 16.65 -8.49 13.96
N ILE A 55 16.45 -9.62 14.63
CA ILE A 55 15.77 -10.78 14.05
C ILE A 55 14.32 -10.71 14.50
N GLU A 56 13.41 -10.61 13.54
CA GLU A 56 11.97 -10.68 13.79
C GLU A 56 11.37 -11.81 12.96
N PRO A 57 11.02 -12.94 13.60
CA PRO A 57 10.43 -14.07 12.93
C PRO A 57 9.06 -13.71 12.34
N GLY A 58 8.85 -14.02 11.06
CA GLY A 58 7.57 -13.78 10.39
C GLY A 58 7.40 -12.38 9.80
N LEU A 59 8.37 -11.46 9.97
CA LEU A 59 8.35 -10.10 9.41
C LEU A 59 8.01 -10.09 7.91
N ASP A 60 8.57 -11.02 7.17
CA ASP A 60 8.36 -11.26 5.75
C ASP A 60 6.90 -11.62 5.42
N ASN A 61 6.32 -12.55 6.18
CA ASN A 61 4.92 -12.92 6.05
C ASN A 61 3.98 -11.76 6.41
N ASP A 62 4.25 -11.11 7.53
CA ASP A 62 3.39 -10.04 8.06
C ASP A 62 3.36 -8.85 7.11
N PHE A 63 4.52 -8.43 6.58
CA PHE A 63 4.57 -7.36 5.59
C PHE A 63 3.91 -7.74 4.27
N THR A 64 4.14 -8.98 3.78
CA THR A 64 3.50 -9.47 2.55
C THR A 64 1.97 -9.46 2.68
N ASN A 65 1.45 -9.93 3.82
CA ASN A 65 0.02 -9.92 4.10
C ASN A 65 -0.53 -8.50 4.21
N ALA A 66 0.18 -7.60 4.90
CA ALA A 66 -0.25 -6.21 5.03
C ALA A 66 -0.38 -5.51 3.66
N LEU A 67 0.54 -5.79 2.72
CA LEU A 67 0.46 -5.26 1.35
C LEU A 67 -0.71 -5.87 0.55
N GLN A 68 -0.98 -7.15 0.71
CA GLN A 68 -2.17 -7.79 0.11
C GLN A 68 -3.45 -7.16 0.64
N ASP A 69 -3.54 -7.00 1.95
CA ASP A 69 -4.73 -6.50 2.64
C ASP A 69 -5.08 -5.07 2.22
N ILE A 70 -4.10 -4.17 2.12
CA ILE A 70 -4.39 -2.79 1.70
C ILE A 70 -4.94 -2.74 0.27
N ILE A 71 -4.39 -3.54 -0.65
CA ILE A 71 -4.86 -3.59 -2.04
C ILE A 71 -6.27 -4.17 -2.10
N MET A 72 -6.54 -5.27 -1.40
CA MET A 72 -7.88 -5.89 -1.36
C MET A 72 -8.93 -4.97 -0.74
N ASN A 73 -8.56 -4.24 0.33
CA ASN A 73 -9.50 -3.37 1.04
C ASN A 73 -9.80 -2.07 0.29
N GLN A 74 -8.87 -1.57 -0.52
CA GLN A 74 -9.01 -0.30 -1.23
C GLN A 74 -9.36 -0.46 -2.71
N THR A 75 -9.44 -1.69 -3.24
CA THR A 75 -9.77 -1.96 -4.64
C THR A 75 -10.74 -3.12 -4.80
N ASN A 76 -11.26 -3.29 -6.01
CA ASN A 76 -12.04 -4.47 -6.41
C ASN A 76 -11.17 -5.49 -7.18
N LEU A 77 -9.84 -5.44 -7.04
CA LEU A 77 -8.94 -6.38 -7.70
C LEU A 77 -8.95 -7.72 -6.98
N ASN A 78 -8.82 -8.80 -7.76
CA ASN A 78 -8.72 -10.15 -7.22
C ASN A 78 -7.25 -10.54 -7.01
N LEU A 79 -6.90 -10.98 -5.80
CA LEU A 79 -5.59 -11.55 -5.52
C LEU A 79 -5.47 -12.92 -6.21
N VAL A 80 -4.39 -13.10 -6.96
CA VAL A 80 -4.03 -14.37 -7.59
C VAL A 80 -2.60 -14.77 -7.21
N SER A 81 -2.33 -16.08 -7.18
CA SER A 81 -1.02 -16.60 -6.82
C SER A 81 -0.01 -16.58 -7.99
N LYS A 82 -0.50 -16.50 -9.24
CA LYS A 82 0.32 -16.47 -10.46
C LYS A 82 -0.40 -15.70 -11.55
N GLU A 83 0.39 -15.18 -12.51
CA GLU A 83 -0.11 -14.50 -13.70
C GLU A 83 -1.02 -13.29 -13.39
N GLY A 84 -0.72 -12.60 -12.28
CA GLY A 84 -1.39 -11.34 -11.95
C GLY A 84 -1.09 -10.27 -13.01
N GLN A 85 -2.09 -9.46 -13.33
CA GLN A 85 -1.91 -8.34 -14.27
C GLN A 85 -1.09 -7.19 -13.68
N LEU A 86 -1.19 -7.00 -12.35
CA LEU A 86 -0.27 -6.17 -11.58
C LEU A 86 0.54 -7.10 -10.69
N ILE A 87 1.86 -6.94 -10.70
CA ILE A 87 2.77 -7.76 -9.91
C ILE A 87 3.56 -6.86 -8.96
N TYR A 88 3.51 -7.21 -7.69
CA TYR A 88 4.20 -6.56 -6.59
C TYR A 88 5.24 -7.52 -6.06
N GLU A 89 6.51 -7.13 -6.08
CA GLU A 89 7.59 -7.95 -5.56
C GLU A 89 8.71 -7.11 -4.94
N GLY A 90 9.53 -7.74 -4.12
CA GLY A 90 10.65 -7.06 -3.49
C GLY A 90 11.25 -7.84 -2.34
N GLU A 91 12.08 -7.15 -1.58
CA GLU A 91 12.76 -7.67 -0.40
C GLU A 91 12.83 -6.63 0.72
N ILE A 92 12.81 -7.08 1.97
CA ILE A 92 13.08 -6.25 3.15
C ILE A 92 14.60 -6.14 3.26
N THR A 93 15.13 -4.93 3.05
CA THR A 93 16.58 -4.68 2.99
C THR A 93 17.16 -4.09 4.26
N GLU A 94 16.33 -3.57 5.15
CA GLU A 94 16.71 -3.03 6.45
C GLU A 94 15.62 -3.29 7.48
N TYR A 95 16.02 -3.77 8.64
CA TYR A 95 15.19 -3.86 9.84
C TYR A 95 16.13 -3.75 11.05
N SER A 96 16.25 -2.55 11.60
CA SER A 96 17.32 -2.21 12.53
C SER A 96 16.87 -1.25 13.61
N VAL A 97 17.49 -1.37 14.80
CA VAL A 97 17.30 -0.40 15.89
C VAL A 97 18.57 0.42 16.07
N THR A 98 18.42 1.74 16.13
CA THR A 98 19.51 2.67 16.35
C THR A 98 19.17 3.64 17.49
N PRO A 99 20.11 3.91 18.42
CA PRO A 99 19.94 4.96 19.42
C PRO A 99 19.92 6.34 18.74
N MET A 100 18.99 7.19 19.18
CA MET A 100 18.88 8.57 18.75
C MET A 100 19.49 9.50 19.78
N SER A 101 20.35 10.42 19.33
CA SER A 101 20.90 11.46 20.21
C SER A 101 19.81 12.43 20.64
N ALA A 102 19.82 12.82 21.91
CA ALA A 102 18.95 13.88 22.40
C ALA A 102 19.23 15.17 21.62
N THR A 103 18.18 15.83 21.12
CA THR A 103 18.25 17.15 20.51
C THR A 103 17.79 18.21 21.51
N ALA A 104 18.01 19.49 21.20
CA ALA A 104 17.57 20.59 22.07
C ALA A 104 16.04 20.61 22.29
N GLU A 105 15.28 20.01 21.36
CA GLU A 105 13.81 19.94 21.38
C GLU A 105 13.30 18.65 22.03
N ASN A 106 14.12 17.58 22.07
CA ASN A 106 13.77 16.30 22.67
C ASN A 106 14.87 15.89 23.65
N THR A 107 14.60 16.07 24.95
CA THR A 107 15.55 15.83 26.05
C THR A 107 15.58 14.37 26.51
N ALA A 108 14.61 13.55 26.12
CA ALA A 108 14.56 12.13 26.44
C ALA A 108 15.34 11.33 25.41
N ALA A 109 16.14 10.36 25.88
CA ALA A 109 16.80 9.40 25.01
C ALA A 109 15.76 8.51 24.31
N GLN A 110 15.93 8.29 23.01
CA GLN A 110 15.03 7.47 22.20
C GLN A 110 15.82 6.45 21.39
N ASN A 111 15.16 5.38 21.03
CA ASN A 111 15.59 4.43 20.01
C ASN A 111 14.68 4.57 18.79
N ARG A 112 15.22 4.26 17.63
CA ARG A 112 14.50 4.23 16.35
C ARG A 112 14.54 2.86 15.75
N LEU A 113 13.39 2.22 15.60
CA LEU A 113 13.21 1.05 14.75
C LEU A 113 12.95 1.54 13.32
N ARG A 114 13.79 1.12 12.38
CA ARG A 114 13.67 1.45 10.96
C ARG A 114 13.49 0.20 10.12
N MET A 115 12.61 0.28 9.13
CA MET A 115 12.43 -0.72 8.10
C MET A 115 12.58 -0.08 6.71
N ALA A 116 13.23 -0.80 5.79
CA ALA A 116 13.28 -0.43 4.38
C ALA A 116 13.00 -1.63 3.49
N VAL A 117 12.27 -1.38 2.40
CA VAL A 117 11.83 -2.37 1.43
C VAL A 117 12.27 -1.93 0.04
N ALA A 118 13.08 -2.74 -0.63
CA ALA A 118 13.33 -2.59 -2.07
C ALA A 118 12.17 -3.22 -2.81
N PHE A 119 11.46 -2.41 -3.59
CA PHE A 119 10.18 -2.73 -4.19
C PHE A 119 10.24 -2.62 -5.71
N ARG A 120 9.59 -3.55 -6.40
CA ARG A 120 9.42 -3.56 -7.86
C ARG A 120 7.95 -3.75 -8.21
N PHE A 121 7.48 -2.94 -9.14
CA PHE A 121 6.12 -3.00 -9.67
C PHE A 121 6.13 -3.30 -11.15
N PHE A 122 5.28 -4.24 -11.57
CA PHE A 122 5.08 -4.57 -12.98
C PHE A 122 3.61 -4.52 -13.34
N ASN A 123 3.30 -3.81 -14.41
CA ASN A 123 1.98 -3.73 -15.02
C ASN A 123 2.00 -4.43 -16.39
N ALA A 124 1.44 -5.66 -16.44
CA ALA A 124 1.40 -6.45 -17.68
C ALA A 124 0.56 -5.81 -18.81
N LYS A 125 -0.27 -4.81 -18.50
CA LYS A 125 -1.08 -4.07 -19.48
C LYS A 125 -0.41 -2.80 -19.99
N LYS A 126 0.56 -2.27 -19.22
CA LYS A 126 1.20 -0.99 -19.52
C LYS A 126 2.62 -0.98 -18.93
N GLU A 127 3.59 -1.52 -19.67
CA GLU A 127 4.97 -1.69 -19.22
C GLU A 127 5.67 -0.37 -18.81
N GLU A 128 5.23 0.75 -19.37
CA GLU A 128 5.75 2.08 -19.04
C GLU A 128 5.42 2.52 -17.59
N ASP A 129 4.49 1.84 -16.94
CA ASP A 129 4.19 2.05 -15.51
C ASP A 129 5.10 1.24 -14.57
N ASN A 130 5.96 0.36 -15.12
CA ASN A 130 6.89 -0.43 -14.33
C ASN A 130 7.93 0.48 -13.65
N PHE A 131 8.23 0.20 -12.40
CA PHE A 131 9.26 0.95 -11.68
C PHE A 131 9.85 0.15 -10.52
N GLU A 132 11.02 0.60 -10.08
CA GLU A 132 11.66 0.18 -8.84
C GLU A 132 11.82 1.36 -7.90
N ARG A 133 11.62 1.13 -6.60
CA ARG A 133 11.80 2.14 -5.55
C ARG A 133 12.06 1.51 -4.20
N THR A 134 12.87 2.17 -3.37
CA THR A 134 13.01 1.81 -1.96
C THR A 134 12.06 2.67 -1.13
N TYR A 135 11.20 2.01 -0.35
CA TYR A 135 10.36 2.64 0.65
C TYR A 135 10.97 2.39 2.02
N SER A 136 10.92 3.38 2.90
CA SER A 136 11.37 3.20 4.27
C SER A 136 10.56 4.07 5.22
N PHE A 137 10.32 3.51 6.40
CA PHE A 137 9.70 4.23 7.49
C PHE A 137 10.32 3.82 8.82
N PHE A 138 10.00 4.54 9.89
CA PHE A 138 10.56 4.30 11.21
C PHE A 138 9.52 4.54 12.31
N TYR A 139 9.80 3.94 13.46
CA TYR A 139 9.06 4.13 14.70
C TYR A 139 10.03 4.50 15.82
N ASP A 140 9.79 5.64 16.47
CA ASP A 140 10.60 6.12 17.60
C ASP A 140 9.97 5.68 18.92
N PHE A 141 10.78 5.16 19.84
CA PHE A 141 10.32 4.70 21.13
C PHE A 141 11.30 5.07 22.25
N PRO A 142 10.84 5.19 23.51
CA PRO A 142 11.68 5.52 24.66
C PRO A 142 12.85 4.54 24.82
N ALA A 143 14.05 5.05 25.11
CA ALA A 143 15.27 4.22 25.21
C ALA A 143 15.26 3.22 26.37
N GLU A 144 14.41 3.43 27.38
CA GLU A 144 14.21 2.52 28.51
C GLU A 144 13.36 1.29 28.17
N LEU A 145 12.66 1.27 27.02
CA LEU A 145 11.90 0.13 26.52
C LEU A 145 12.76 -0.75 25.63
N GLN A 146 12.47 -2.05 25.65
CA GLN A 146 12.99 -2.96 24.64
C GLN A 146 12.12 -2.89 23.38
N VAL A 147 12.71 -3.15 22.21
CA VAL A 147 11.97 -3.15 20.94
C VAL A 147 10.76 -4.08 20.97
N TYR A 148 10.87 -5.23 21.64
CA TYR A 148 9.77 -6.20 21.74
C TYR A 148 8.59 -5.73 22.58
N ASP A 149 8.77 -4.72 23.44
CA ASP A 149 7.67 -4.12 24.22
C ASP A 149 6.76 -3.24 23.33
N VAL A 150 7.25 -2.82 22.17
CA VAL A 150 6.56 -1.90 21.24
C VAL A 150 6.36 -2.48 19.84
N ILE A 151 6.76 -3.74 19.63
CA ILE A 151 6.86 -4.33 18.28
C ILE A 151 5.55 -4.28 17.51
N ASP A 152 4.42 -4.62 18.14
CA ASP A 152 3.10 -4.65 17.49
C ASP A 152 2.67 -3.24 17.04
N SER A 153 2.91 -2.23 17.88
CA SER A 153 2.61 -0.84 17.54
C SER A 153 3.51 -0.31 16.43
N ALA A 154 4.80 -0.67 16.50
CA ALA A 154 5.79 -0.28 15.51
C ALA A 154 5.50 -0.92 14.15
N HIS A 155 5.19 -2.23 14.10
CA HIS A 155 4.81 -2.91 12.87
C HIS A 155 3.56 -2.29 12.25
N LYS A 156 2.53 -2.06 13.07
CA LYS A 156 1.31 -1.44 12.57
C LYS A 156 1.61 -0.10 11.88
N GLU A 157 2.35 0.79 12.53
CA GLU A 157 2.65 2.12 11.98
C GLU A 157 3.56 2.05 10.75
N ILE A 158 4.64 1.24 10.81
CA ILE A 158 5.61 1.10 9.71
C ILE A 158 4.94 0.45 8.48
N PHE A 159 4.17 -0.64 8.68
CA PHE A 159 3.50 -1.33 7.58
C PHE A 159 2.41 -0.46 6.97
N ASP A 160 1.55 0.15 7.79
CA ASP A 160 0.51 1.07 7.32
C ASP A 160 1.13 2.15 6.42
N ARG A 161 2.27 2.72 6.82
CA ARG A 161 2.91 3.78 6.06
C ARG A 161 3.55 3.29 4.77
N ILE A 162 4.38 2.25 4.82
CA ILE A 162 5.08 1.72 3.63
C ILE A 162 4.07 1.18 2.62
N THR A 163 3.08 0.40 3.06
CA THR A 163 2.09 -0.18 2.16
C THR A 163 1.17 0.88 1.55
N GLN A 164 0.82 1.93 2.31
CA GLN A 164 0.05 3.06 1.78
C GLN A 164 0.86 3.85 0.73
N ASP A 165 2.15 4.06 0.94
CA ASP A 165 3.02 4.75 -0.03
C ASP A 165 3.16 3.90 -1.31
N ILE A 166 3.31 2.58 -1.20
CA ILE A 166 3.30 1.65 -2.35
C ILE A 166 1.96 1.72 -3.09
N PHE A 167 0.84 1.66 -2.35
CA PHE A 167 -0.50 1.77 -2.93
C PHE A 167 -0.69 3.08 -3.70
N ASN A 168 -0.28 4.19 -3.12
CA ASN A 168 -0.40 5.51 -3.74
C ASN A 168 0.41 5.61 -5.03
N ASP A 169 1.64 5.09 -5.03
CA ASP A 169 2.52 5.15 -6.20
C ASP A 169 2.08 4.21 -7.33
N THR A 170 1.33 3.15 -7.02
CA THR A 170 0.88 2.15 -8.00
C THR A 170 -0.54 2.38 -8.49
N LEU A 171 -1.46 2.70 -7.58
CA LEU A 171 -2.92 2.70 -7.83
C LEU A 171 -3.62 4.02 -7.54
N ALA A 172 -2.95 5.03 -6.96
CA ALA A 172 -3.56 6.34 -6.67
C ALA A 172 -2.79 7.49 -7.34
N LYS A 173 -2.29 7.27 -8.57
CA LYS A 173 -1.60 8.33 -9.32
C LYS A 173 -2.59 9.43 -9.71
N TRP A 174 -2.40 10.60 -9.15
CA TRP A 174 -3.09 11.85 -9.46
C TRP A 174 -2.29 12.67 -10.46
#